data_25fa70fe040c97dd5f920d0f8dea8ea6
#
_entry.id   25fa70fe040c97dd5f920d0f8dea8ea6
#
_cell.length_a   1.000
_cell.length_b   1.000
_cell.length_c   1.000
_cell.angle_alpha   90.00
_cell.angle_beta   90.00
_cell.angle_gamma   90.00
#
_symmetry.space_group_name_H-M   'P 1'
#
loop_
_entity.id
_entity.type
_entity.pdbx_description
1 polymer ?
#
loop_
_entity_poly.entity_id
_entity_poly.type
_entity_poly.pdbx_seq_one_letter_code
_entity_poly.pdbx_strand_id
1 'polypeptide(L)'
;MREPLALGITKKLDTPFIRPNADLFQAIPSNSIDYTVIEPCTSTDSNYQLGMFELASGWSDLGTWEAVSDYQKTDNADTDGNVWLGDVIGIDTANCYVHAEQRLISLLGVDDLIIVDTDDAILIANKSRSKMSKK
;
A
#
# COMPACT_ATOMS: atom_id res chain seq x y z
N MET A 1 -19.90 28.67 -8.25
CA MET A 1 -19.81 27.46 -9.08
C MET A 1 -18.31 27.21 -9.29
N ARG A 2 -17.72 26.26 -8.56
CA ARG A 2 -16.29 25.94 -8.71
C ARG A 2 -16.16 24.91 -9.79
N GLU A 3 -15.39 25.19 -10.84
CA GLU A 3 -15.10 24.25 -11.92
C GLU A 3 -14.45 22.98 -11.37
N PRO A 4 -14.77 21.81 -11.92
CA PRO A 4 -14.19 20.56 -11.45
C PRO A 4 -12.69 20.52 -11.78
N LEU A 5 -11.90 20.01 -10.83
CA LEU A 5 -10.45 19.79 -10.87
C LEU A 5 -9.94 18.97 -12.08
N ALA A 6 -10.82 18.56 -12.98
CA ALA A 6 -10.49 17.78 -14.16
C ALA A 6 -9.64 18.51 -15.23
N LEU A 7 -9.45 19.84 -15.13
CA LEU A 7 -8.72 20.64 -16.12
C LEU A 7 -7.20 20.72 -15.90
N GLY A 8 -6.68 20.11 -14.83
CA GLY A 8 -5.25 20.18 -14.51
C GLY A 8 -4.39 19.02 -14.98
N ILE A 9 -4.97 18.03 -15.67
CA ILE A 9 -4.20 16.89 -16.18
C ILE A 9 -3.65 17.25 -17.57
N THR A 10 -2.60 18.02 -17.60
CA THR A 10 -1.77 18.10 -18.82
C THR A 10 -1.05 16.77 -18.96
N LYS A 11 -1.50 15.98 -19.91
CA LYS A 11 -0.98 14.67 -20.27
C LYS A 11 0.46 14.79 -20.78
N LYS A 12 1.42 14.87 -19.89
CA LYS A 12 2.80 14.55 -20.23
C LYS A 12 2.90 13.03 -20.15
N LEU A 13 2.81 12.39 -21.30
CA LEU A 13 2.99 10.94 -21.44
C LEU A 13 4.46 10.60 -21.17
N ASP A 14 4.75 10.40 -19.90
CA ASP A 14 5.90 9.63 -19.46
C ASP A 14 5.35 8.22 -19.20
N THR A 15 5.35 7.40 -20.24
CA THR A 15 4.86 6.01 -20.12
C THR A 15 5.70 5.26 -19.07
N PRO A 16 5.07 4.56 -18.11
CA PRO A 16 3.66 4.21 -17.98
C PRO A 16 2.82 5.12 -17.07
N PHE A 17 3.33 6.26 -16.59
CA PHE A 17 2.68 7.08 -15.56
C PHE A 17 1.96 8.30 -16.12
N ILE A 18 0.73 8.55 -15.67
CA ILE A 18 0.02 9.83 -15.86
C ILE A 18 0.37 10.72 -14.66
N ARG A 19 1.10 11.80 -14.91
CA ARG A 19 1.46 12.76 -13.85
C ARG A 19 0.54 13.97 -13.89
N PRO A 20 -0.03 14.40 -12.75
CA PRO A 20 -0.73 15.67 -12.67
C PRO A 20 0.23 16.84 -12.88
N ASN A 21 -0.32 18.01 -13.24
CA ASN A 21 0.47 19.25 -13.28
C ASN A 21 1.01 19.55 -11.87
N ALA A 22 2.33 19.72 -11.71
CA ALA A 22 2.98 19.86 -10.42
C ALA A 22 2.49 21.09 -9.64
N ASP A 23 2.32 22.24 -10.32
CA ASP A 23 1.91 23.48 -9.65
C ASP A 23 0.47 23.40 -9.15
N LEU A 24 -0.42 22.82 -9.95
CA LEU A 24 -1.82 22.62 -9.58
C LEU A 24 -1.95 21.57 -8.47
N PHE A 25 -1.11 20.53 -8.49
CA PHE A 25 -1.09 19.51 -7.44
C PHE A 25 -0.59 20.08 -6.11
N GLN A 26 0.46 20.91 -6.14
CA GLN A 26 0.98 21.58 -4.95
C GLN A 26 0.02 22.63 -4.37
N ALA A 27 -0.86 23.19 -5.18
CA ALA A 27 -1.89 24.12 -4.72
C ALA A 27 -3.06 23.44 -3.98
N ILE A 28 -3.16 22.11 -4.03
CA ILE A 28 -4.17 21.36 -3.28
C ILE A 28 -3.80 21.37 -1.80
N PRO A 29 -4.72 21.76 -0.89
CA PRO A 29 -4.47 21.68 0.54
C PRO A 29 -4.09 20.24 0.95
N SER A 30 -2.97 20.08 1.68
CA SER A 30 -2.53 18.79 2.20
C SER A 30 -3.39 18.40 3.41
N ASN A 31 -4.57 17.83 3.14
CA ASN A 31 -5.52 17.39 4.15
C ASN A 31 -6.15 16.07 3.74
N SER A 32 -6.51 15.23 4.72
CA SER A 32 -7.25 14.00 4.42
C SER A 32 -8.70 14.33 4.03
N ILE A 33 -9.33 13.43 3.30
CA ILE A 33 -10.75 13.52 2.94
C ILE A 33 -11.63 13.53 4.20
N ASP A 34 -11.19 12.86 5.27
CA ASP A 34 -11.89 12.78 6.54
C ASP A 34 -12.08 14.18 7.12
N TYR A 35 -11.01 14.95 7.26
CA TYR A 35 -11.07 16.32 7.81
C TYR A 35 -11.66 17.34 6.84
N THR A 36 -11.50 17.14 5.53
CA THR A 36 -11.94 18.15 4.54
C THR A 36 -13.38 17.97 4.11
N VAL A 37 -13.88 16.74 4.12
CA VAL A 37 -15.22 16.39 3.60
C VAL A 37 -16.08 15.73 4.66
N ILE A 38 -15.59 14.63 5.28
CA ILE A 38 -16.43 13.80 6.15
C ILE A 38 -16.81 14.55 7.43
N GLU A 39 -15.83 15.08 8.16
CA GLU A 39 -16.07 15.79 9.41
C GLU A 39 -17.00 17.01 9.25
N PRO A 40 -16.82 17.90 8.25
CA PRO A 40 -17.79 18.96 7.98
C PRO A 40 -19.21 18.49 7.68
N CYS A 41 -19.37 17.32 7.07
CA CYS A 41 -20.69 16.75 6.79
C CYS A 41 -21.44 16.29 8.04
N THR A 42 -20.75 16.09 9.16
CA THR A 42 -21.38 15.70 10.45
C THR A 42 -21.92 16.88 11.23
N SER A 43 -21.63 18.13 10.83
CA SER A 43 -22.13 19.32 11.51
C SER A 43 -23.64 19.48 11.31
N THR A 44 -24.32 20.07 12.30
CA THR A 44 -25.78 20.31 12.26
C THR A 44 -26.21 21.28 11.16
N ASP A 45 -25.28 22.12 10.71
CA ASP A 45 -25.51 23.13 9.66
C ASP A 45 -25.14 22.61 8.25
N SER A 46 -24.76 21.34 8.14
CA SER A 46 -24.41 20.72 6.86
C SER A 46 -25.64 20.52 5.97
N ASN A 47 -25.52 20.89 4.70
CA ASN A 47 -26.51 20.56 3.66
C ASN A 47 -26.44 19.09 3.21
N TYR A 48 -25.50 18.31 3.74
CA TYR A 48 -25.28 16.91 3.39
C TYR A 48 -25.64 16.03 4.59
N GLN A 49 -26.19 14.85 4.29
CA GLN A 49 -26.46 13.82 5.28
C GLN A 49 -25.40 12.71 5.13
N LEU A 50 -24.78 12.34 6.23
CA LEU A 50 -23.86 11.21 6.29
C LEU A 50 -24.59 9.99 6.82
N GLY A 51 -24.57 8.89 6.07
CA GLY A 51 -25.07 7.59 6.50
C GLY A 51 -23.90 6.65 6.76
N MET A 52 -24.00 5.81 7.80
CA MET A 52 -23.03 4.77 8.10
C MET A 52 -23.70 3.41 8.09
N PHE A 53 -23.06 2.43 7.46
CA PHE A 53 -23.46 1.03 7.52
C PHE A 53 -22.34 0.24 8.17
N GLU A 54 -22.69 -0.60 9.15
CA GLU A 54 -21.76 -1.53 9.74
C GLU A 54 -21.47 -2.68 8.76
N LEU A 55 -20.20 -2.95 8.49
CA LEU A 55 -19.74 -4.01 7.60
C LEU A 55 -18.76 -4.93 8.35
N ALA A 56 -19.21 -6.12 8.71
CA ALA A 56 -18.42 -7.13 9.42
C ALA A 56 -17.69 -8.09 8.45
N SER A 57 -17.03 -7.57 7.42
CA SER A 57 -16.39 -8.39 6.37
C SER A 57 -14.87 -8.54 6.52
N GLY A 58 -14.28 -8.00 7.58
CA GLY A 58 -12.81 -7.86 7.68
C GLY A 58 -12.29 -6.92 6.56
N TRP A 59 -11.70 -5.80 6.95
CA TRP A 59 -11.15 -4.84 5.98
C TRP A 59 -9.68 -4.55 6.29
N SER A 60 -8.87 -4.47 5.25
CA SER A 60 -7.49 -4.00 5.33
C SER A 60 -7.23 -3.04 4.16
N ASP A 61 -6.53 -1.94 4.42
CA ASP A 61 -6.15 -0.99 3.38
C ASP A 61 -4.98 -1.47 2.51
N LEU A 62 -4.32 -2.58 2.90
CA LEU A 62 -3.12 -3.13 2.25
C LEU A 62 -2.08 -2.05 1.91
N GLY A 63 -2.05 -0.97 2.67
CA GLY A 63 -1.21 0.20 2.43
C GLY A 63 0.26 0.00 2.85
N THR A 64 0.63 -1.16 3.38
CA THR A 64 1.99 -1.50 3.78
C THR A 64 2.31 -2.94 3.37
N TRP A 65 3.59 -3.22 3.13
CA TRP A 65 4.04 -4.60 2.85
C TRP A 65 3.78 -5.56 4.01
N GLU A 66 3.74 -5.08 5.25
CA GLU A 66 3.33 -5.88 6.41
C GLU A 66 1.88 -6.34 6.27
N ALA A 67 0.96 -5.43 5.93
CA ALA A 67 -0.45 -5.77 5.74
C ALA A 67 -0.65 -6.76 4.57
N VAL A 68 0.11 -6.61 3.48
CA VAL A 68 0.12 -7.56 2.37
C VAL A 68 0.64 -8.93 2.82
N SER A 69 1.75 -8.96 3.58
CA SER A 69 2.31 -10.19 4.14
C SER A 69 1.30 -10.92 5.05
N ASP A 70 0.64 -10.18 5.94
CA ASP A 70 -0.33 -10.75 6.88
C ASP A 70 -1.57 -11.29 6.16
N TYR A 71 -2.04 -10.59 5.14
CA TYR A 71 -3.13 -11.06 4.28
C TYR A 71 -2.76 -12.36 3.56
N GLN A 72 -1.59 -12.41 2.95
CA GLN A 72 -1.11 -13.58 2.21
C GLN A 72 -0.83 -14.79 3.14
N LYS A 73 -0.45 -14.56 4.38
CA LYS A 73 -0.23 -15.64 5.36
C LYS A 73 -1.45 -16.49 5.61
N THR A 74 -2.65 -15.92 5.50
CA THR A 74 -3.89 -16.61 5.79
C THR A 74 -4.06 -17.88 4.95
N ASP A 75 -3.65 -17.82 3.68
CA ASP A 75 -3.88 -18.89 2.72
C ASP A 75 -2.60 -19.57 2.21
N ASN A 76 -1.43 -18.92 2.33
CA ASN A 76 -0.21 -19.31 1.63
C ASN A 76 1.01 -19.54 2.53
N ALA A 77 0.87 -19.49 3.86
CA ALA A 77 2.01 -19.70 4.75
C ALA A 77 2.41 -21.17 4.84
N ASP A 78 3.73 -21.43 4.85
CA ASP A 78 4.30 -22.72 5.20
C ASP A 78 4.27 -22.97 6.72
N THR A 79 4.83 -24.11 7.18
CA THR A 79 4.85 -24.51 8.59
C THR A 79 5.63 -23.55 9.49
N ASP A 80 6.61 -22.84 8.95
CA ASP A 80 7.46 -21.88 9.63
C ASP A 80 6.93 -20.43 9.49
N GLY A 81 5.72 -20.29 8.91
CA GLY A 81 5.04 -19.00 8.74
C GLY A 81 5.60 -18.15 7.62
N ASN A 82 6.36 -18.73 6.69
CA ASN A 82 6.85 -18.03 5.52
C ASN A 82 5.83 -18.03 4.40
N VAL A 83 5.86 -16.97 3.58
CA VAL A 83 5.09 -16.86 2.34
C VAL A 83 6.07 -16.66 1.18
N TRP A 84 6.04 -17.61 0.24
CA TRP A 84 6.91 -17.63 -0.93
C TRP A 84 6.10 -17.36 -2.20
N LEU A 85 6.35 -16.26 -2.88
CA LEU A 85 5.77 -15.94 -4.18
C LEU A 85 6.90 -15.83 -5.20
N GLY A 86 6.88 -16.72 -6.21
CA GLY A 86 7.92 -16.82 -7.22
C GLY A 86 9.01 -17.84 -6.89
N ASP A 87 10.21 -17.66 -7.42
CA ASP A 87 11.31 -18.61 -7.28
C ASP A 87 12.13 -18.31 -6.01
N VAL A 88 11.88 -19.06 -4.94
CA VAL A 88 12.44 -18.80 -3.61
C VAL A 88 12.96 -20.08 -2.97
N ILE A 89 14.14 -20.02 -2.35
CA ILE A 89 14.72 -21.07 -1.50
C ILE A 89 14.96 -20.51 -0.11
N GLY A 90 14.33 -21.10 0.91
CA GLY A 90 14.55 -20.77 2.32
C GLY A 90 15.20 -21.94 3.06
N ILE A 91 16.23 -21.69 3.87
CA ILE A 91 16.89 -22.64 4.75
C ILE A 91 17.05 -21.97 6.11
N ASP A 92 16.59 -22.61 7.20
CA ASP A 92 16.61 -22.05 8.55
C ASP A 92 15.99 -20.65 8.59
N THR A 93 14.77 -20.51 8.03
CA THR A 93 14.12 -19.22 7.78
C THR A 93 12.68 -19.28 8.28
N ALA A 94 12.28 -18.28 9.06
CA ALA A 94 10.93 -18.24 9.62
C ALA A 94 10.28 -16.84 9.47
N ASN A 95 8.95 -16.85 9.38
CA ASN A 95 8.12 -15.64 9.37
C ASN A 95 8.52 -14.62 8.28
N CYS A 96 9.05 -15.07 7.15
CA CYS A 96 9.42 -14.22 6.02
C CYS A 96 8.30 -14.13 4.98
N TYR A 97 8.22 -12.98 4.32
CA TYR A 97 7.43 -12.76 3.12
C TYR A 97 8.37 -12.44 1.96
N VAL A 98 8.32 -13.22 0.90
CA VAL A 98 9.15 -13.01 -0.29
C VAL A 98 8.30 -13.00 -1.54
N HIS A 99 8.41 -11.92 -2.30
CA HIS A 99 7.84 -11.79 -3.63
C HIS A 99 8.97 -11.64 -4.64
N ALA A 100 9.27 -12.72 -5.37
CA ALA A 100 10.32 -12.80 -6.38
C ALA A 100 9.66 -12.77 -7.77
N GLU A 101 9.77 -11.65 -8.49
CA GLU A 101 9.21 -11.52 -9.85
C GLU A 101 10.18 -12.01 -10.92
N GLN A 102 11.48 -11.70 -10.78
CA GLN A 102 12.42 -11.86 -11.87
C GLN A 102 13.55 -12.85 -11.59
N ARG A 103 13.93 -13.04 -10.35
CA ARG A 103 15.13 -13.82 -10.02
C ARG A 103 14.92 -14.75 -8.85
N LEU A 104 15.72 -15.82 -8.81
CA LEU A 104 15.79 -16.69 -7.67
C LEU A 104 16.27 -15.92 -6.45
N ILE A 105 15.52 -15.98 -5.35
CA ILE A 105 15.90 -15.43 -4.06
C ILE A 105 16.19 -16.58 -3.10
N SER A 106 17.38 -16.58 -2.52
CA SER A 106 17.79 -17.57 -1.52
C SER A 106 17.99 -16.90 -0.16
N LEU A 107 17.34 -17.46 0.86
CA LEU A 107 17.44 -17.03 2.25
C LEU A 107 18.08 -18.12 3.10
N LEU A 108 18.97 -17.76 3.99
CA LEU A 108 19.66 -18.68 4.89
C LEU A 108 19.77 -18.07 6.28
N GLY A 109 19.17 -18.71 7.29
CA GLY A 109 19.30 -18.32 8.69
C GLY A 109 18.77 -16.92 8.99
N VAL A 110 17.63 -16.53 8.40
CA VAL A 110 17.03 -15.20 8.57
C VAL A 110 15.55 -15.29 8.90
N ASP A 111 15.07 -14.37 9.74
CA ASP A 111 13.70 -14.32 10.21
C ASP A 111 13.12 -12.92 10.07
N ASP A 112 11.78 -12.85 10.07
CA ASP A 112 11.01 -11.58 10.12
C ASP A 112 11.33 -10.61 8.99
N LEU A 113 11.61 -11.09 7.79
CA LEU A 113 11.92 -10.26 6.64
C LEU A 113 10.73 -10.14 5.69
N ILE A 114 10.66 -8.97 5.04
CA ILE A 114 9.88 -8.72 3.84
C ILE A 114 10.88 -8.45 2.71
N ILE A 115 10.80 -9.23 1.65
CA ILE A 115 11.63 -9.10 0.46
C ILE A 115 10.70 -8.99 -0.75
N VAL A 116 10.85 -7.92 -1.52
CA VAL A 116 10.08 -7.69 -2.75
C VAL A 116 11.06 -7.36 -3.86
N ASP A 117 11.11 -8.22 -4.85
CA ASP A 117 11.90 -8.06 -6.06
C ASP A 117 10.97 -7.65 -7.19
N THR A 118 11.29 -6.54 -7.85
CA THR A 118 10.62 -6.01 -9.03
C THR A 118 11.61 -5.80 -10.17
N ASP A 119 11.14 -5.36 -11.33
CA ASP A 119 12.01 -5.14 -12.50
C ASP A 119 13.14 -4.14 -12.24
N ASP A 120 12.89 -3.14 -11.40
CA ASP A 120 13.77 -1.99 -11.21
C ASP A 120 14.41 -1.90 -9.82
N ALA A 121 13.90 -2.64 -8.82
CA ALA A 121 14.38 -2.53 -7.44
C ALA A 121 14.17 -3.81 -6.63
N ILE A 122 14.97 -3.96 -5.58
CA ILE A 122 14.77 -4.95 -4.52
C ILE A 122 14.59 -4.22 -3.20
N LEU A 123 13.46 -4.45 -2.54
CA LEU A 123 13.22 -4.04 -1.16
C LEU A 123 13.56 -5.21 -0.23
N ILE A 124 14.39 -4.95 0.78
CA ILE A 124 14.61 -5.85 1.91
C ILE A 124 14.34 -5.07 3.19
N ALA A 125 13.36 -5.49 3.96
CA ALA A 125 12.97 -4.81 5.18
C ALA A 125 12.67 -5.82 6.30
N ASN A 126 12.97 -5.44 7.54
CA ASN A 126 12.43 -6.18 8.68
C ASN A 126 10.94 -5.85 8.86
N LYS A 127 10.11 -6.84 9.18
CA LYS A 127 8.66 -6.67 9.36
C LYS A 127 8.31 -5.57 10.37
N SER A 128 9.04 -5.50 11.48
CA SER A 128 8.81 -4.47 12.50
C SER A 128 9.11 -3.03 12.03
N ARG A 129 9.81 -2.88 10.91
CA ARG A 129 10.20 -1.59 10.32
C ARG A 129 9.44 -1.25 9.04
N SER A 130 8.64 -2.14 8.51
CA SER A 130 7.93 -1.97 7.23
C SER A 130 6.94 -0.80 7.23
N LYS A 131 6.44 -0.42 8.39
CA LYS A 131 5.57 0.77 8.57
C LYS A 131 6.29 2.10 8.28
N MET A 132 7.62 2.11 8.24
CA MET A 132 8.41 3.33 7.99
C MET A 132 8.62 3.63 6.50
N SER A 133 8.16 2.82 5.58
CA SER A 133 8.31 3.01 4.13
C SER A 133 7.34 4.06 3.52
N LYS A 134 6.59 4.77 4.36
CA LYS A 134 5.78 5.93 3.94
C LYS A 134 6.67 7.19 3.93
N LYS A 135 7.54 7.32 2.94
CA LYS A 135 8.12 8.62 2.60
C LYS A 135 8.19 8.81 1.10
#